data_aa605c22e6b78d1a9fe12ccc978e2727
#
_entry.id   aa605c22e6b78d1a9fe12ccc978e2727
#
_cell.length_a   1.000
_cell.length_b   1.000
_cell.length_c   1.000
_cell.angle_alpha   90.00
_cell.angle_beta   90.00
_cell.angle_gamma   90.00
#
_symmetry.space_group_name_H-M   'P 1'
#
loop_
_entity.id
_entity.type
_entity.pdbx_description
1 polymer ?
#
loop_
_entity_poly.entity_id
_entity_poly.type
_entity_poly.pdbx_seq_one_letter_code
_entity_poly.pdbx_strand_id
1 'polypeptide(L)'
;AALLEGLQATQQGLRALLHGLGLAPDVHGQPAWPFAHRVAVEMLVVDAGHARRVLLSLLCVGVALLALAVSVASRRGRKPLWWLAAALVVFAPWPHRHLLLTPAVATSLHQSPTGFTAQGIVHGQAVYQQHCVRCHGASANGEGPDAARLAMWPPNLNGALLWKRLDGELFWRVRHGMQGRNGAQTMPGFGITQLTDAQVWEVLDYLQAHAAGQMLRESGTWDRPVRLPDVAVLCRQGRQH
;
A
#
# COMPACT_ATOMS: atom_id res chain seq x y z
N ALA A 1 -7.89 -9.60 10.22
CA ALA A 1 -8.52 -8.47 9.52
C ALA A 1 -8.65 -7.27 10.46
N ALA A 2 -9.46 -7.28 11.52
CA ALA A 2 -9.73 -6.14 12.40
C ALA A 2 -8.49 -5.44 13.01
N LEU A 3 -7.44 -6.18 13.40
CA LEU A 3 -6.20 -5.59 13.93
C LEU A 3 -5.44 -4.80 12.86
N LEU A 4 -5.42 -5.31 11.63
CA LEU A 4 -4.74 -4.67 10.50
C LEU A 4 -5.46 -3.40 10.06
N GLU A 5 -6.77 -3.45 10.00
CA GLU A 5 -7.64 -2.29 9.74
C GLU A 5 -7.45 -1.23 10.83
N GLY A 6 -7.36 -1.66 12.10
CA GLY A 6 -7.09 -0.77 13.23
C GLY A 6 -5.73 -0.08 13.14
N LEU A 7 -4.67 -0.80 12.77
CA LEU A 7 -3.33 -0.22 12.57
C LEU A 7 -3.30 0.79 11.41
N GLN A 8 -3.98 0.46 10.31
CA GLN A 8 -4.08 1.37 9.17
C GLN A 8 -4.90 2.61 9.54
N ALA A 9 -6.03 2.45 10.21
CA ALA A 9 -6.85 3.55 10.71
C ALA A 9 -6.08 4.46 11.68
N THR A 10 -5.24 3.87 12.55
CA THR A 10 -4.38 4.63 13.47
C THR A 10 -3.38 5.50 12.73
N GLN A 11 -2.71 4.98 11.69
CA GLN A 11 -1.77 5.78 10.88
C GLN A 11 -2.49 6.90 10.13
N GLN A 12 -3.69 6.63 9.58
CA GLN A 12 -4.52 7.65 8.93
C GLN A 12 -4.99 8.73 9.93
N GLY A 13 -5.42 8.32 11.13
CA GLY A 13 -5.81 9.23 12.20
C GLY A 13 -4.66 10.11 12.67
N LEU A 14 -3.46 9.53 12.85
CA LEU A 14 -2.25 10.28 13.18
C LEU A 14 -1.91 11.33 12.09
N ARG A 15 -1.98 10.94 10.82
CA ARG A 15 -1.77 11.85 9.69
C ARG A 15 -2.74 13.02 9.73
N ALA A 16 -4.03 12.75 9.93
CA ALA A 16 -5.07 13.76 10.00
C ALA A 16 -4.86 14.71 11.20
N LEU A 17 -4.48 14.17 12.36
CA LEU A 17 -4.16 14.97 13.54
C LEU A 17 -2.97 15.89 13.29
N LEU A 18 -1.87 15.38 12.74
CA LEU A 18 -0.67 16.17 12.45
C LEU A 18 -0.96 17.27 11.43
N HIS A 19 -1.80 16.99 10.43
CA HIS A 19 -2.26 18.01 9.49
C HIS A 19 -3.08 19.09 10.19
N GLY A 20 -4.05 18.71 11.02
CA GLY A 20 -4.86 19.65 11.81
C GLY A 20 -4.04 20.54 12.77
N LEU A 21 -2.87 20.05 13.22
CA LEU A 21 -1.92 20.80 14.02
C LEU A 21 -0.92 21.65 13.19
N GLY A 22 -1.03 21.65 11.86
CA GLY A 22 -0.11 22.36 10.96
C GLY A 22 1.29 21.73 10.86
N LEU A 23 1.47 20.48 11.34
CA LEU A 23 2.75 19.75 11.31
C LEU A 23 2.95 18.91 10.05
N ALA A 24 1.92 18.72 9.24
CA ALA A 24 1.97 18.03 7.97
C ALA A 24 1.32 18.90 6.88
N PRO A 25 2.07 19.34 5.87
CA PRO A 25 1.52 20.12 4.75
C PRO A 25 0.66 19.25 3.84
N ASP A 26 -0.15 19.91 3.01
CA ASP A 26 -0.80 19.23 1.88
C ASP A 26 0.20 19.01 0.74
N VAL A 27 0.18 17.80 0.21
CA VAL A 27 0.95 17.41 -0.97
C VAL A 27 -0.01 16.68 -1.93
N HIS A 28 -0.10 17.14 -3.16
CA HIS A 28 -1.02 16.59 -4.15
C HIS A 28 -2.49 16.50 -3.67
N GLY A 29 -2.96 17.51 -2.93
CA GLY A 29 -4.32 17.63 -2.45
C GLY A 29 -4.70 16.74 -1.27
N GLN A 30 -3.73 16.11 -0.62
CA GLN A 30 -3.95 15.31 0.59
C GLN A 30 -2.85 15.57 1.63
N PRO A 31 -3.14 15.40 2.94
CA PRO A 31 -2.14 15.55 3.99
C PRO A 31 -0.93 14.63 3.79
N ALA A 32 0.28 15.19 3.84
CA ALA A 32 1.50 14.42 3.72
C ALA A 32 1.74 13.53 4.94
N TRP A 33 2.45 12.41 4.74
CA TRP A 33 3.05 11.64 5.81
C TRP A 33 4.42 12.24 6.16
N PRO A 34 4.61 12.79 7.38
CA PRO A 34 5.82 13.57 7.68
C PRO A 34 7.02 12.74 8.13
N PHE A 35 6.86 11.42 8.33
CA PHE A 35 7.92 10.59 8.86
C PHE A 35 8.64 9.79 7.75
N ALA A 36 9.94 9.52 7.97
CA ALA A 36 10.76 8.73 7.06
C ALA A 36 10.35 7.25 6.96
N HIS A 37 9.58 6.76 7.92
CA HIS A 37 9.12 5.37 7.98
C HIS A 37 7.63 5.31 8.32
N ARG A 38 7.00 4.22 7.92
CA ARG A 38 5.63 3.86 8.30
C ARG A 38 5.54 2.38 8.67
N VAL A 39 4.47 2.00 9.34
CA VAL A 39 4.20 0.59 9.62
C VAL A 39 3.69 -0.09 8.35
N ALA A 40 4.34 -1.16 7.95
CA ALA A 40 4.00 -1.94 6.77
C ALA A 40 2.88 -2.94 7.07
N VAL A 41 1.65 -2.44 7.19
CA VAL A 41 0.47 -3.27 7.49
C VAL A 41 0.24 -4.32 6.40
N GLU A 42 0.50 -3.99 5.15
CA GLU A 42 0.37 -4.88 4.00
C GLU A 42 1.29 -6.10 4.07
N MET A 43 2.46 -5.98 4.70
CA MET A 43 3.38 -7.10 4.87
C MET A 43 2.84 -8.15 5.84
N LEU A 44 2.02 -7.75 6.80
CA LEU A 44 1.37 -8.65 7.74
C LEU A 44 0.29 -9.51 7.09
N VAL A 45 -0.30 -9.03 6.00
CA VAL A 45 -1.28 -9.79 5.20
C VAL A 45 -0.60 -10.81 4.31
N VAL A 46 0.56 -10.44 3.75
CA VAL A 46 1.27 -11.26 2.75
C VAL A 46 2.08 -12.39 3.40
N ASP A 47 2.65 -12.16 4.59
CA ASP A 47 3.49 -13.13 5.30
C ASP A 47 2.85 -13.57 6.62
N ALA A 48 2.20 -14.74 6.58
CA ALA A 48 1.58 -15.34 7.77
C ALA A 48 2.59 -15.65 8.88
N GLY A 49 3.85 -15.99 8.55
CA GLY A 49 4.92 -16.23 9.53
C GLY A 49 5.28 -14.95 10.26
N HIS A 50 5.34 -13.84 9.55
CA HIS A 50 5.59 -12.53 10.13
C HIS A 50 4.42 -12.05 10.99
N ALA A 51 3.18 -12.20 10.52
CA ALA A 51 1.97 -11.90 11.29
C ALA A 51 1.91 -12.68 12.60
N ARG A 52 2.25 -13.98 12.57
CA ARG A 52 2.32 -14.83 13.77
C ARG A 52 3.37 -14.32 14.76
N ARG A 53 4.56 -13.91 14.33
CA ARG A 53 5.59 -13.34 15.21
C ARG A 53 5.11 -12.06 15.88
N VAL A 54 4.49 -11.16 15.13
CA VAL A 54 3.90 -9.91 15.66
C VAL A 54 2.86 -10.24 16.73
N LEU A 55 1.93 -11.16 16.43
CA LEU A 55 0.89 -11.57 17.37
C LEU A 55 1.48 -12.16 18.67
N LEU A 56 2.46 -13.06 18.56
CA LEU A 56 3.12 -13.66 19.71
C LEU A 56 3.89 -12.62 20.55
N SER A 57 4.56 -11.65 19.89
CA SER A 57 5.25 -10.56 20.60
C SER A 57 4.26 -9.67 21.35
N LEU A 58 3.13 -9.32 20.73
CA LEU A 58 2.07 -8.55 21.39
C LEU A 58 1.48 -9.33 22.59
N LEU A 59 1.29 -10.62 22.45
CA LEU A 59 0.83 -11.49 23.57
C LEU A 59 1.84 -11.48 24.71
N CYS A 60 3.14 -11.68 24.42
CA CYS A 60 4.22 -11.63 25.43
C CYS A 60 4.25 -10.28 26.15
N VAL A 61 4.14 -9.16 25.41
CA VAL A 61 4.09 -7.82 26.00
C VAL A 61 2.83 -7.65 26.87
N GLY A 62 1.67 -8.09 26.39
CA GLY A 62 0.41 -8.02 27.14
C GLY A 62 0.49 -8.78 28.48
N VAL A 63 1.03 -10.02 28.46
CA VAL A 63 1.25 -10.82 29.67
C VAL A 63 2.29 -10.17 30.59
N ALA A 64 3.36 -9.59 30.03
CA ALA A 64 4.37 -8.87 30.81
C ALA A 64 3.77 -7.65 31.53
N LEU A 65 2.94 -6.86 30.83
CA LEU A 65 2.25 -5.72 31.43
C LEU A 65 1.27 -6.15 32.52
N LEU A 66 0.55 -7.25 32.31
CA LEU A 66 -0.34 -7.82 33.33
C LEU A 66 0.45 -8.27 34.56
N ALA A 67 1.58 -8.98 34.37
CA ALA A 67 2.47 -9.39 35.46
C ALA A 67 3.00 -8.19 36.26
N LEU A 68 3.38 -7.09 35.57
CA LEU A 68 3.79 -5.85 36.21
C LEU A 68 2.63 -5.22 37.00
N ALA A 69 1.43 -5.14 36.44
CA ALA A 69 0.25 -4.60 37.12
C ALA A 69 -0.08 -5.41 38.40
N VAL A 70 -0.06 -6.75 38.31
CA VAL A 70 -0.25 -7.62 39.47
C VAL A 70 0.88 -7.44 40.52
N SER A 71 2.11 -7.18 40.05
CA SER A 71 3.25 -6.95 40.98
C SER A 71 3.10 -5.67 41.78
N VAL A 72 2.41 -4.66 41.25
CA VAL A 72 2.09 -3.41 41.98
C VAL A 72 1.03 -3.69 43.07
N ALA A 73 0.02 -4.47 42.74
CA ALA A 73 -1.07 -4.81 43.66
C ALA A 73 -0.64 -5.81 44.76
N SER A 74 0.28 -6.73 44.46
CA SER A 74 0.72 -7.79 45.36
C SER A 74 2.15 -7.60 45.83
N ARG A 75 2.34 -7.28 47.12
CA ARG A 75 3.70 -7.10 47.69
C ARG A 75 4.50 -8.38 47.84
N ARG A 76 3.84 -9.57 47.97
CA ARG A 76 4.48 -10.87 48.21
C ARG A 76 5.07 -11.56 46.98
N GLY A 77 4.75 -11.18 45.78
CA GLY A 77 5.21 -11.82 44.53
C GLY A 77 5.97 -10.91 43.58
N ARG A 78 6.42 -9.72 44.01
CA ARG A 78 6.98 -8.69 43.11
C ARG A 78 8.21 -9.14 42.31
N LYS A 79 9.19 -9.76 42.98
CA LYS A 79 10.46 -10.14 42.34
C LYS A 79 10.28 -11.16 41.20
N PRO A 80 9.61 -12.31 41.44
CA PRO A 80 9.42 -13.30 40.36
C PRO A 80 8.56 -12.76 39.21
N LEU A 81 7.56 -11.92 39.48
CA LEU A 81 6.75 -11.28 38.40
C LEU A 81 7.55 -10.29 37.55
N TRP A 82 8.49 -9.56 38.13
CA TRP A 82 9.39 -8.71 37.40
C TRP A 82 10.32 -9.49 36.47
N TRP A 83 10.91 -10.60 37.00
CA TRP A 83 11.75 -11.49 36.20
C TRP A 83 10.96 -12.17 35.07
N LEU A 84 9.71 -12.57 35.34
CA LEU A 84 8.83 -13.10 34.31
C LEU A 84 8.53 -12.06 33.22
N ALA A 85 8.18 -10.84 33.61
CA ALA A 85 7.93 -9.76 32.64
C ALA A 85 9.17 -9.45 31.81
N ALA A 86 10.35 -9.35 32.45
CA ALA A 86 11.60 -9.13 31.73
C ALA A 86 11.93 -10.29 30.78
N ALA A 87 11.77 -11.53 31.20
CA ALA A 87 11.98 -12.71 30.35
C ALA A 87 11.04 -12.73 29.16
N LEU A 88 9.74 -12.44 29.37
CA LEU A 88 8.76 -12.38 28.28
C LEU A 88 9.11 -11.32 27.25
N VAL A 89 9.61 -10.15 27.67
CA VAL A 89 10.01 -9.09 26.74
C VAL A 89 11.31 -9.44 26.01
N VAL A 90 12.31 -9.98 26.72
CA VAL A 90 13.63 -10.31 26.12
C VAL A 90 13.53 -11.47 25.13
N PHE A 91 12.76 -12.52 25.48
CA PHE A 91 12.64 -13.72 24.67
C PHE A 91 11.42 -13.72 23.74
N ALA A 92 10.67 -12.60 23.65
CA ALA A 92 9.61 -12.48 22.69
C ALA A 92 10.15 -12.69 21.26
N PRO A 93 9.40 -13.35 20.37
CA PRO A 93 9.81 -13.57 18.98
C PRO A 93 9.64 -12.26 18.16
N TRP A 94 10.43 -11.25 18.50
CA TRP A 94 10.33 -9.94 17.87
C TRP A 94 10.36 -10.03 16.34
N PRO A 95 9.45 -9.37 15.67
CA PRO A 95 9.49 -9.26 14.20
C PRO A 95 10.71 -8.44 13.76
N HIS A 96 11.23 -8.77 12.58
CA HIS A 96 12.32 -7.99 12.01
C HIS A 96 11.87 -6.55 11.73
N ARG A 97 12.56 -5.57 12.30
CA ARG A 97 12.19 -4.15 12.20
C ARG A 97 12.01 -3.65 10.76
N HIS A 98 12.82 -4.13 9.82
CA HIS A 98 12.75 -3.75 8.41
C HIS A 98 11.52 -4.30 7.67
N LEU A 99 10.80 -5.27 8.25
CA LEU A 99 9.52 -5.77 7.74
C LEU A 99 8.34 -5.04 8.37
N LEU A 100 8.51 -4.48 9.57
CA LEU A 100 7.48 -3.68 10.23
C LEU A 100 7.53 -2.20 9.83
N LEU A 101 8.75 -1.66 9.71
CA LEU A 101 8.98 -0.26 9.40
C LEU A 101 9.60 -0.16 8.01
N THR A 102 8.79 0.22 7.04
CA THR A 102 9.24 0.47 5.67
C THR A 102 9.54 1.95 5.46
N PRO A 103 10.52 2.29 4.61
CA PRO A 103 10.72 3.66 4.18
C PRO A 103 9.41 4.24 3.62
N ALA A 104 9.11 5.46 4.01
CA ALA A 104 7.90 6.16 3.59
C ALA A 104 8.26 7.41 2.78
N VAL A 105 7.32 7.84 1.97
CA VAL A 105 7.35 9.09 1.21
C VAL A 105 6.14 9.95 1.59
N ALA A 106 6.15 11.22 1.23
CA ALA A 106 5.09 12.14 1.63
C ALA A 106 3.67 11.65 1.27
N THR A 107 3.53 10.96 0.14
CA THR A 107 2.25 10.43 -0.35
C THR A 107 1.94 9.01 0.12
N SER A 108 2.77 8.36 0.96
CA SER A 108 2.62 6.93 1.30
C SER A 108 1.21 6.54 1.76
N LEU A 109 0.53 7.41 2.51
CA LEU A 109 -0.81 7.15 3.01
C LEU A 109 -1.92 7.84 2.20
N HIS A 110 -1.60 8.38 1.01
CA HIS A 110 -2.62 8.92 0.11
C HIS A 110 -3.48 7.79 -0.46
N GLN A 111 -4.74 8.12 -0.68
CA GLN A 111 -5.71 7.20 -1.28
C GLN A 111 -6.15 7.76 -2.63
N SER A 112 -6.44 6.87 -3.58
CA SER A 112 -6.97 7.29 -4.86
C SER A 112 -8.32 8.01 -4.67
N PRO A 113 -8.48 9.22 -5.20
CA PRO A 113 -9.74 9.95 -5.14
C PRO A 113 -10.72 9.53 -6.24
N THR A 114 -10.32 8.68 -7.19
CA THR A 114 -11.10 8.33 -8.39
C THR A 114 -12.27 7.38 -8.09
N GLY A 115 -12.25 6.69 -6.95
CA GLY A 115 -13.24 5.71 -6.56
C GLY A 115 -13.21 4.42 -7.40
N PHE A 116 -12.14 4.19 -8.18
CA PHE A 116 -11.95 2.99 -9.00
C PHE A 116 -13.10 2.74 -9.98
N THR A 117 -13.45 3.76 -10.73
CA THR A 117 -14.58 3.73 -11.67
C THR A 117 -14.19 3.14 -13.03
N ALA A 118 -15.15 2.55 -13.74
CA ALA A 118 -14.92 2.03 -15.09
C ALA A 118 -14.41 3.14 -16.05
N GLN A 119 -14.93 4.35 -15.95
CA GLN A 119 -14.49 5.49 -16.75
C GLN A 119 -13.04 5.88 -16.43
N GLY A 120 -12.65 5.96 -15.15
CA GLY A 120 -11.28 6.24 -14.75
C GLY A 120 -10.31 5.18 -15.25
N ILE A 121 -10.70 3.89 -15.21
CA ILE A 121 -9.89 2.78 -15.74
C ILE A 121 -9.67 2.93 -17.25
N VAL A 122 -10.70 3.30 -18.04
CA VAL A 122 -10.59 3.51 -19.49
C VAL A 122 -9.70 4.73 -19.81
N HIS A 123 -9.85 5.83 -19.06
CA HIS A 123 -8.96 6.99 -19.21
C HIS A 123 -7.52 6.63 -18.83
N GLY A 124 -7.33 5.94 -17.73
CA GLY A 124 -6.02 5.47 -17.29
C GLY A 124 -5.35 4.55 -18.32
N GLN A 125 -6.12 3.70 -19.01
CA GLN A 125 -5.63 2.92 -20.13
C GLN A 125 -5.09 3.81 -21.26
N ALA A 126 -5.82 4.83 -21.63
CA ALA A 126 -5.38 5.76 -22.69
C ALA A 126 -4.07 6.48 -22.30
N VAL A 127 -3.95 6.95 -21.06
CA VAL A 127 -2.73 7.58 -20.53
C VAL A 127 -1.58 6.58 -20.49
N TYR A 128 -1.82 5.34 -20.06
CA TYR A 128 -0.83 4.27 -20.06
C TYR A 128 -0.28 3.99 -21.46
N GLN A 129 -1.16 3.87 -22.45
CA GLN A 129 -0.78 3.63 -23.84
C GLN A 129 0.13 4.76 -24.38
N GLN A 130 -0.13 5.99 -23.97
CA GLN A 130 0.62 7.15 -24.45
C GLN A 130 1.99 7.29 -23.77
N HIS A 131 2.10 7.02 -22.48
CA HIS A 131 3.26 7.39 -21.67
C HIS A 131 4.05 6.22 -21.10
N CYS A 132 3.47 5.02 -20.97
CA CYS A 132 4.05 3.94 -20.17
C CYS A 132 4.45 2.71 -21.02
N VAL A 133 3.74 2.45 -22.12
CA VAL A 133 3.90 1.25 -22.96
C VAL A 133 5.31 1.08 -23.48
N ARG A 134 6.00 2.16 -23.81
CA ARG A 134 7.36 2.08 -24.38
C ARG A 134 8.35 1.35 -23.46
N CYS A 135 8.18 1.49 -22.16
CA CYS A 135 9.02 0.81 -21.18
C CYS A 135 8.34 -0.43 -20.58
N HIS A 136 7.05 -0.30 -20.21
CA HIS A 136 6.35 -1.35 -19.48
C HIS A 136 5.65 -2.40 -20.35
N GLY A 137 5.60 -2.21 -21.67
CA GLY A 137 4.91 -3.10 -22.61
C GLY A 137 3.40 -2.92 -22.63
N ALA A 138 2.76 -3.34 -23.71
CA ALA A 138 1.31 -3.22 -23.88
C ALA A 138 0.52 -4.08 -22.88
N SER A 139 1.08 -5.21 -22.47
CA SER A 139 0.55 -6.11 -21.45
C SER A 139 1.07 -5.84 -20.04
N ALA A 140 1.75 -4.73 -19.82
CA ALA A 140 2.32 -4.34 -18.53
C ALA A 140 3.29 -5.38 -17.91
N ASN A 141 3.90 -6.22 -18.74
CA ASN A 141 4.83 -7.28 -18.33
C ASN A 141 6.30 -6.82 -18.18
N GLY A 142 6.58 -5.53 -18.47
CA GLY A 142 7.94 -4.96 -18.42
C GLY A 142 8.74 -5.11 -19.72
N GLU A 143 8.16 -5.65 -20.78
CA GLU A 143 8.83 -5.96 -22.05
C GLU A 143 8.51 -4.92 -23.13
N GLY A 144 8.55 -3.64 -22.78
CA GLY A 144 8.41 -2.57 -23.76
C GLY A 144 9.63 -2.42 -24.69
N PRO A 145 9.47 -1.81 -25.86
CA PRO A 145 10.55 -1.68 -26.84
C PRO A 145 11.77 -0.91 -26.33
N ASP A 146 11.61 -0.05 -25.33
CA ASP A 146 12.71 0.70 -24.72
C ASP A 146 13.26 0.02 -23.45
N ALA A 147 12.68 -1.08 -22.98
CA ALA A 147 13.05 -1.74 -21.72
C ALA A 147 14.52 -2.11 -21.66
N ALA A 148 15.08 -2.65 -22.75
CA ALA A 148 16.48 -3.07 -22.84
C ALA A 148 17.50 -1.91 -22.80
N ARG A 149 17.04 -0.65 -22.98
CA ARG A 149 17.88 0.54 -22.93
C ARG A 149 17.99 1.15 -21.54
N LEU A 150 17.15 0.70 -20.60
CA LEU A 150 17.10 1.23 -19.24
C LEU A 150 18.21 0.62 -18.37
N ALA A 151 18.69 1.38 -17.40
CA ALA A 151 19.69 0.92 -16.45
C ALA A 151 19.21 -0.25 -15.57
N MET A 152 17.90 -0.43 -15.46
CA MET A 152 17.23 -1.56 -14.80
C MET A 152 16.00 -1.93 -15.60
N TRP A 153 15.81 -3.24 -15.80
CA TRP A 153 14.64 -3.75 -16.51
C TRP A 153 13.34 -3.38 -15.79
N PRO A 154 12.31 -2.88 -16.48
CA PRO A 154 11.03 -2.57 -15.86
C PRO A 154 10.39 -3.83 -15.24
N PRO A 155 9.79 -3.73 -14.06
CA PRO A 155 9.14 -4.87 -13.45
C PRO A 155 7.86 -5.26 -14.20
N ASN A 156 7.50 -6.55 -14.10
CA ASN A 156 6.17 -7.02 -14.49
C ASN A 156 5.13 -6.46 -13.51
N LEU A 157 4.21 -5.64 -14.01
CA LEU A 157 3.15 -5.00 -13.24
C LEU A 157 1.88 -5.85 -13.13
N ASN A 158 1.81 -7.01 -13.81
CA ASN A 158 0.68 -7.94 -13.67
C ASN A 158 0.74 -8.81 -12.41
N GLY A 159 1.90 -8.84 -11.75
CA GLY A 159 2.12 -9.69 -10.60
C GLY A 159 1.82 -9.00 -9.26
N ALA A 160 2.23 -9.69 -8.19
CA ALA A 160 2.03 -9.27 -6.81
C ALA A 160 2.69 -7.92 -6.43
N LEU A 161 3.47 -7.30 -7.32
CA LEU A 161 4.17 -6.04 -7.03
C LEU A 161 3.21 -4.91 -6.68
N LEU A 162 2.12 -4.76 -7.44
CA LEU A 162 1.12 -3.70 -7.21
C LEU A 162 0.37 -3.89 -5.89
N TRP A 163 0.04 -5.14 -5.54
CA TRP A 163 -0.69 -5.47 -4.32
C TRP A 163 0.14 -5.33 -3.04
N LYS A 164 1.49 -5.36 -3.17
CA LYS A 164 2.44 -5.22 -2.06
C LYS A 164 2.85 -3.77 -1.79
N ARG A 165 2.27 -2.81 -2.50
CA ARG A 165 2.59 -1.39 -2.36
C ARG A 165 1.34 -0.60 -2.09
N LEU A 166 1.47 0.45 -1.28
CA LEU A 166 0.38 1.41 -1.10
C LEU A 166 0.24 2.27 -2.36
N ASP A 167 -0.99 2.62 -2.69
CA ASP A 167 -1.32 3.40 -3.88
C ASP A 167 -0.57 4.74 -3.90
N GLY A 168 -0.46 5.40 -2.75
CA GLY A 168 0.29 6.64 -2.61
C GLY A 168 1.80 6.51 -2.85
N GLU A 169 2.40 5.34 -2.58
CA GLU A 169 3.80 5.08 -2.93
C GLU A 169 3.99 4.83 -4.44
N LEU A 170 3.01 4.19 -5.08
CA LEU A 170 2.99 4.03 -6.53
C LEU A 170 2.82 5.40 -7.20
N PHE A 171 1.91 6.23 -6.70
CA PHE A 171 1.71 7.61 -7.12
C PHE A 171 3.02 8.41 -7.05
N TRP A 172 3.74 8.34 -5.93
CA TRP A 172 5.03 8.99 -5.75
C TRP A 172 6.03 8.58 -6.83
N ARG A 173 6.10 7.29 -7.14
CA ARG A 173 7.03 6.76 -8.16
C ARG A 173 6.73 7.27 -9.55
N VAL A 174 5.47 7.37 -9.92
CA VAL A 174 5.09 7.95 -11.21
C VAL A 174 5.48 9.43 -11.24
N ARG A 175 5.24 10.17 -10.15
CA ARG A 175 5.58 11.60 -10.07
C ARG A 175 7.07 11.89 -10.11
N HIS A 176 7.86 11.16 -9.32
CA HIS A 176 9.27 11.48 -9.08
C HIS A 176 10.22 10.56 -9.83
N GLY A 177 9.71 9.49 -10.42
CA GLY A 177 10.53 8.48 -11.04
C GLY A 177 11.28 7.62 -10.04
N MET A 178 12.26 6.86 -10.55
CA MET A 178 13.10 5.98 -9.75
C MET A 178 14.56 6.09 -10.19
N GLN A 179 15.47 5.99 -9.22
CA GLN A 179 16.90 5.91 -9.45
C GLN A 179 17.44 4.56 -8.96
N GLY A 180 18.36 3.99 -9.69
CA GLY A 180 19.12 2.82 -9.27
C GLY A 180 20.15 3.17 -8.18
N ARG A 181 20.76 2.14 -7.60
CA ARG A 181 21.79 2.33 -6.55
C ARG A 181 23.01 3.13 -7.00
N ASN A 182 23.29 3.16 -8.28
CA ASN A 182 24.37 3.93 -8.91
C ASN A 182 23.95 5.37 -9.29
N GLY A 183 22.76 5.81 -8.89
CA GLY A 183 22.21 7.13 -9.24
C GLY A 183 21.64 7.23 -10.65
N ALA A 184 21.79 6.20 -11.50
CA ALA A 184 21.20 6.20 -12.84
C ALA A 184 19.68 6.17 -12.76
N GLN A 185 19.03 6.98 -13.59
CA GLN A 185 17.57 6.99 -13.68
C GLN A 185 17.07 5.68 -14.30
N THR A 186 16.23 4.96 -13.56
CA THR A 186 15.65 3.68 -14.00
C THR A 186 14.21 3.84 -14.45
N MET A 187 13.50 4.86 -13.99
CA MET A 187 12.18 5.27 -14.43
C MET A 187 12.11 6.80 -14.42
N PRO A 188 11.70 7.46 -15.51
CA PRO A 188 11.49 8.90 -15.50
C PRO A 188 10.30 9.27 -14.61
N GLY A 189 10.37 10.44 -13.98
CA GLY A 189 9.23 11.02 -13.27
C GLY A 189 8.39 11.88 -14.23
N PHE A 190 7.10 11.97 -13.96
CA PHE A 190 6.16 12.79 -14.72
C PHE A 190 5.74 14.01 -13.90
N GLY A 191 6.19 15.20 -14.28
CA GLY A 191 5.74 16.46 -13.69
C GLY A 191 4.25 16.74 -13.90
N ILE A 192 3.72 17.70 -13.13
CA ILE A 192 2.28 18.08 -13.21
C ILE A 192 1.88 18.63 -14.58
N THR A 193 2.81 19.19 -15.32
CA THR A 193 2.58 19.69 -16.69
C THR A 193 2.50 18.57 -17.73
N GLN A 194 3.02 17.40 -17.42
CA GLN A 194 3.00 16.23 -18.31
C GLN A 194 1.78 15.33 -18.02
N LEU A 195 1.51 15.06 -16.75
CA LEU A 195 0.35 14.32 -16.27
C LEU A 195 -0.25 15.04 -15.06
N THR A 196 -1.56 15.22 -15.06
CA THR A 196 -2.29 15.71 -13.87
C THR A 196 -2.29 14.64 -12.78
N ASP A 197 -2.57 15.03 -11.53
CA ASP A 197 -2.70 14.07 -10.42
C ASP A 197 -3.83 13.07 -10.68
N ALA A 198 -4.95 13.54 -11.24
CA ALA A 198 -6.06 12.66 -11.62
C ALA A 198 -5.61 11.59 -12.64
N GLN A 199 -4.88 11.98 -13.67
CA GLN A 199 -4.36 11.03 -14.67
C GLN A 199 -3.41 9.99 -14.07
N VAL A 200 -2.57 10.38 -13.11
CA VAL A 200 -1.70 9.43 -12.41
C VAL A 200 -2.53 8.42 -11.62
N TRP A 201 -3.56 8.87 -10.89
CA TRP A 201 -4.46 7.98 -10.16
C TRP A 201 -5.24 7.04 -11.10
N GLU A 202 -5.74 7.55 -12.22
CA GLU A 202 -6.43 6.75 -13.24
C GLU A 202 -5.52 5.68 -13.86
N VAL A 203 -4.23 6.00 -14.11
CA VAL A 203 -3.25 5.00 -14.56
C VAL A 203 -3.06 3.90 -13.53
N LEU A 204 -2.99 4.24 -12.24
CA LEU A 204 -2.88 3.24 -11.17
C LEU A 204 -4.12 2.37 -11.09
N ASP A 205 -5.32 2.95 -11.22
CA ASP A 205 -6.57 2.21 -11.28
C ASP A 205 -6.59 1.24 -12.48
N TYR A 206 -6.15 1.72 -13.67
CA TYR A 206 -6.02 0.85 -14.84
C TYR A 206 -5.07 -0.31 -14.60
N LEU A 207 -3.87 -0.06 -14.05
CA LEU A 207 -2.89 -1.11 -13.78
C LEU A 207 -3.41 -2.13 -12.78
N GLN A 208 -4.11 -1.69 -11.74
CA GLN A 208 -4.74 -2.58 -10.76
C GLN A 208 -5.86 -3.42 -11.39
N ALA A 209 -6.72 -2.82 -12.23
CA ALA A 209 -7.75 -3.54 -12.96
C ALA A 209 -7.16 -4.54 -13.94
N HIS A 210 -6.09 -4.15 -14.66
CA HIS A 210 -5.38 -5.01 -15.59
C HIS A 210 -4.74 -6.22 -14.88
N ALA A 211 -4.03 -6.00 -13.78
CA ALA A 211 -3.44 -7.07 -12.97
C ALA A 211 -4.51 -8.01 -12.39
N ALA A 212 -5.64 -7.46 -11.89
CA ALA A 212 -6.75 -8.25 -11.41
C ALA A 212 -7.40 -9.09 -12.54
N GLY A 213 -7.51 -8.53 -13.75
CA GLY A 213 -8.00 -9.26 -14.92
C GLY A 213 -7.08 -10.42 -15.34
N GLN A 214 -5.76 -10.27 -15.23
CA GLN A 214 -4.82 -11.36 -15.46
C GLN A 214 -4.94 -12.44 -14.38
N MET A 215 -5.02 -12.04 -13.11
CA MET A 215 -5.21 -12.96 -12.00
C MET A 215 -6.53 -13.74 -12.13
N LEU A 216 -7.60 -13.09 -12.58
CA LEU A 216 -8.88 -13.75 -12.86
C LEU A 216 -8.76 -14.84 -13.92
N ARG A 217 -8.00 -14.60 -14.99
CA ARG A 217 -7.75 -15.62 -16.03
C ARG A 217 -7.00 -16.83 -15.49
N GLU A 218 -6.08 -16.62 -14.57
CA GLU A 218 -5.21 -17.66 -14.02
C GLU A 218 -5.87 -18.42 -12.86
N SER A 219 -6.58 -17.73 -11.98
CA SER A 219 -7.12 -18.30 -10.73
C SER A 219 -8.64 -18.42 -10.68
N GLY A 220 -9.37 -17.74 -11.58
CA GLY A 220 -10.83 -17.65 -11.54
C GLY A 220 -11.38 -16.72 -10.44
N THR A 221 -10.54 -15.96 -9.74
CA THR A 221 -10.95 -15.06 -8.66
C THR A 221 -10.77 -13.59 -9.03
N TRP A 222 -11.76 -12.76 -8.71
CA TRP A 222 -11.73 -11.31 -8.90
C TRP A 222 -11.67 -10.60 -7.55
N ASP A 223 -10.53 -9.99 -7.24
CA ASP A 223 -10.26 -9.44 -5.91
C ASP A 223 -10.74 -8.00 -5.71
N ARG A 224 -10.97 -7.24 -6.79
CA ARG A 224 -11.45 -5.85 -6.71
C ARG A 224 -12.70 -5.62 -7.55
N PRO A 225 -13.86 -5.37 -6.93
CA PRO A 225 -15.04 -4.95 -7.66
C PRO A 225 -14.83 -3.54 -8.26
N VAL A 226 -15.17 -3.39 -9.54
CA VAL A 226 -15.19 -2.09 -10.22
C VAL A 226 -16.49 -1.37 -9.88
N ARG A 227 -16.39 -0.12 -9.46
CA ARG A 227 -17.57 0.72 -9.26
C ARG A 227 -18.10 1.18 -10.63
N LEU A 228 -19.31 0.78 -10.97
CA LEU A 228 -19.99 1.26 -12.18
C LEU A 228 -20.48 2.70 -11.95
N PRO A 229 -20.46 3.56 -12.99
CA PRO A 229 -21.10 4.86 -12.91
C PRO A 229 -22.61 4.69 -12.73
N ASP A 230 -23.24 5.67 -12.06
CA ASP A 230 -24.70 5.74 -11.97
C ASP A 230 -25.27 6.00 -13.35
N VAL A 231 -25.77 4.96 -14.01
CA VAL A 231 -26.43 5.05 -15.31
C VAL A 231 -27.90 4.73 -15.15
N ALA A 232 -28.76 5.63 -15.62
CA ALA A 232 -30.17 5.33 -15.74
C ALA A 232 -30.36 4.29 -16.86
N VAL A 233 -30.74 3.06 -16.47
CA VAL A 233 -30.99 1.99 -17.43
C VAL A 233 -32.49 1.95 -17.72
N LEU A 234 -32.87 2.30 -18.93
CA LEU A 234 -34.24 2.10 -19.44
C LEU A 234 -34.34 0.65 -19.91
N CYS A 235 -34.90 -0.22 -19.08
CA CYS A 235 -35.25 -1.56 -19.49
C CYS A 235 -36.41 -1.52 -20.49
N ARG A 236 -36.13 -1.71 -21.78
CA ARG A 236 -37.19 -1.95 -22.76
C ARG A 236 -37.73 -3.36 -22.51
N GLN A 237 -38.99 -3.48 -22.09
CA GLN A 237 -39.66 -4.76 -22.00
C GLN A 237 -39.64 -5.42 -23.40
N GLY A 238 -38.67 -6.32 -23.60
CA GLY A 238 -38.64 -7.18 -24.78
C GLY A 238 -39.76 -8.20 -24.69
N ARG A 239 -40.60 -8.32 -25.73
CA ARG A 239 -41.50 -9.46 -25.88
C ARG A 239 -40.66 -10.71 -25.80
N GLN A 240 -41.00 -11.60 -24.88
CA GLN A 240 -40.58 -12.99 -24.92
C GLN A 240 -41.24 -13.63 -26.15
N HIS A 241 -40.46 -14.16 -27.06
CA HIS A 241 -40.87 -15.13 -28.04
C HIS A 241 -40.27 -16.47 -27.65
#